data_6c4b4bca013e83c73f45c0cbd3d8a7cd
#
_entry.id   6c4b4bca013e83c73f45c0cbd3d8a7cd
#
_cell.length_a   1.000
_cell.length_b   1.000
_cell.length_c   1.000
_cell.angle_alpha   90.00
_cell.angle_beta   90.00
_cell.angle_gamma   90.00
#
_symmetry.space_group_name_H-M   'P 1'
#
loop_
_entity.id
_entity.type
_entity.pdbx_description
1 polymer ?
#
loop_
_entity_poly.entity_id
_entity_poly.type
_entity_poly.pdbx_seq_one_letter_code
_entity_poly.pdbx_strand_id
1 'polypeptide(L)'
;MYEVYPMPGSCPVCGSEMIVTRLHCPHCDVTIEGRFSAGRLAMLTPEQLQFVEVFLRCDGKIKRVEDELGVSYPTVRSRLNEIIAAMGYEVPRAESSDDLSPEQRRKVLDDLAVGRISPEQAVELLRGDMP
;
A
#
# COMPACT_ATOMS: atom_id res chain seq x y z
N MET A 1 -31.94 7.76 15.88
CA MET A 1 -30.61 7.16 15.60
C MET A 1 -30.22 7.61 14.20
N TYR A 2 -29.15 8.35 14.08
CA TYR A 2 -28.72 8.83 12.78
C TYR A 2 -27.82 7.78 12.15
N GLU A 3 -28.13 7.35 10.96
CA GLU A 3 -27.27 6.48 10.18
C GLU A 3 -26.05 7.28 9.74
N VAL A 4 -24.85 6.85 10.15
CA VAL A 4 -23.60 7.51 9.83
C VAL A 4 -22.95 6.76 8.67
N TYR A 5 -22.78 7.46 7.55
CA TYR A 5 -22.13 6.92 6.37
C TYR A 5 -20.66 7.36 6.32
N PRO A 6 -19.77 6.56 5.73
CA PRO A 6 -18.40 6.99 5.50
C PRO A 6 -18.38 8.22 4.59
N MET A 7 -17.52 9.17 4.92
CA MET A 7 -17.39 10.40 4.16
C MET A 7 -16.75 10.10 2.79
N PRO A 8 -17.37 10.55 1.67
CA PRO A 8 -16.74 10.43 0.37
C PRO A 8 -15.53 11.37 0.29
N GLY A 9 -14.36 10.86 -0.09
CA GLY A 9 -13.14 11.67 -0.24
C GLY A 9 -13.12 12.52 -1.50
N SER A 10 -13.86 12.11 -2.53
CA SER A 10 -13.96 12.81 -3.81
C SER A 10 -15.41 13.07 -4.20
N CYS A 11 -15.62 14.16 -4.91
CA CYS A 11 -16.94 14.51 -5.43
C CYS A 11 -17.39 13.49 -6.51
N PRO A 12 -18.58 12.89 -6.38
CA PRO A 12 -19.07 11.92 -7.34
C PRO A 12 -19.41 12.55 -8.71
N VAL A 13 -19.46 13.88 -8.80
CA VAL A 13 -19.80 14.61 -10.03
C VAL A 13 -18.55 15.01 -10.81
N CYS A 14 -17.56 15.60 -10.16
CA CYS A 14 -16.37 16.15 -10.82
C CYS A 14 -15.05 15.49 -10.39
N GLY A 15 -15.06 14.58 -9.40
CA GLY A 15 -13.87 13.91 -8.89
C GLY A 15 -12.92 14.77 -8.04
N SER A 16 -13.23 16.05 -7.82
CA SER A 16 -12.41 16.93 -7.00
C SER A 16 -12.48 16.57 -5.52
N GLU A 17 -11.46 16.96 -4.76
CA GLU A 17 -11.43 16.79 -3.31
C GLU A 17 -12.62 17.48 -2.64
N MET A 18 -13.25 16.80 -1.70
CA MET A 18 -14.33 17.36 -0.90
C MET A 18 -13.78 17.94 0.41
N ILE A 19 -14.27 19.11 0.78
CA ILE A 19 -13.99 19.75 2.08
C ILE A 19 -15.16 19.56 3.02
N VAL A 20 -14.86 19.38 4.31
CA VAL A 20 -15.86 19.35 5.36
C VAL A 20 -16.15 20.77 5.81
N THR A 21 -17.40 21.21 5.75
CA THR A 21 -17.81 22.55 6.15
C THR A 21 -18.53 22.58 7.50
N ARG A 22 -19.05 21.45 7.94
CA ARG A 22 -19.82 21.36 9.19
C ARG A 22 -19.58 20.02 9.87
N LEU A 23 -19.26 20.07 11.15
CA LEU A 23 -19.12 18.91 12.04
C LEU A 23 -20.12 19.08 13.20
N HIS A 24 -20.79 17.99 13.57
CA HIS A 24 -21.75 17.97 14.66
C HIS A 24 -21.41 16.84 15.64
N CYS A 25 -21.36 17.17 16.93
CA CYS A 25 -21.18 16.19 17.98
C CYS A 25 -22.56 15.74 18.49
N PRO A 26 -22.96 14.48 18.26
CA PRO A 26 -24.28 14.01 18.68
C PRO A 26 -24.41 13.84 20.21
N HIS A 27 -23.29 13.85 20.94
CA HIS A 27 -23.30 13.70 22.39
C HIS A 27 -23.56 15.00 23.15
N CYS A 28 -22.91 16.10 22.73
CA CYS A 28 -23.04 17.41 23.39
C CYS A 28 -23.72 18.48 22.53
N ASP A 29 -24.20 18.10 21.35
CA ASP A 29 -24.91 18.96 20.40
C ASP A 29 -24.12 20.17 19.85
N VAL A 30 -22.81 20.17 20.07
CA VAL A 30 -21.93 21.22 19.53
C VAL A 30 -21.80 21.07 18.01
N THR A 31 -21.93 22.17 17.32
CA THR A 31 -21.69 22.27 15.88
C THR A 31 -20.52 23.19 15.61
N ILE A 32 -19.57 22.73 14.77
CA ILE A 32 -18.42 23.48 14.34
C ILE A 32 -18.54 23.71 12.83
N GLU A 33 -18.50 24.95 12.40
CA GLU A 33 -18.53 25.32 10.99
C GLU A 33 -17.19 25.93 10.57
N GLY A 34 -16.72 25.58 9.37
CA GLY A 34 -15.44 26.03 8.86
C GLY A 34 -15.09 25.35 7.55
N ARG A 35 -13.82 25.34 7.22
CA ARG A 35 -13.27 24.63 6.06
C ARG A 35 -12.19 23.68 6.55
N PHE A 36 -12.50 22.41 6.58
CA PHE A 36 -11.62 21.37 7.12
C PHE A 36 -11.27 20.38 6.02
N SER A 37 -9.99 20.03 5.95
CA SER A 37 -9.57 18.92 5.12
C SER A 37 -9.80 17.59 5.87
N ALA A 38 -10.32 16.61 5.17
CA ALA A 38 -10.45 15.26 5.70
C ALA A 38 -9.14 14.46 5.68
N GLY A 39 -8.09 15.04 5.09
CA GLY A 39 -6.79 14.40 4.93
C GLY A 39 -6.74 13.39 3.76
N ARG A 40 -5.55 12.91 3.48
CA ARG A 40 -5.31 12.03 2.32
C ARG A 40 -5.96 10.66 2.47
N LEU A 41 -6.10 10.17 3.69
CA LEU A 41 -6.76 8.89 3.96
C LEU A 41 -8.24 8.89 3.58
N ALA A 42 -8.89 10.04 3.61
CA ALA A 42 -10.28 10.16 3.18
C ALA A 42 -10.49 9.97 1.68
N MET A 43 -9.43 10.04 0.87
CA MET A 43 -9.47 9.74 -0.57
C MET A 43 -9.52 8.24 -0.87
N LEU A 44 -9.28 7.41 0.14
CA LEU A 44 -9.32 5.96 0.02
C LEU A 44 -10.76 5.44 0.06
N THR A 45 -10.99 4.36 -0.67
CA THR A 45 -12.25 3.61 -0.55
C THR A 45 -12.34 2.92 0.82
N PRO A 46 -13.55 2.55 1.31
CA PRO A 46 -13.71 1.81 2.56
C PRO A 46 -12.88 0.51 2.59
N GLU A 47 -12.76 -0.19 1.46
CA GLU A 47 -11.94 -1.40 1.34
C GLU A 47 -10.44 -1.11 1.47
N GLN A 48 -9.98 -0.02 0.88
CA GLN A 48 -8.59 0.44 1.01
C GLN A 48 -8.27 0.86 2.44
N LEU A 49 -9.19 1.56 3.11
CA LEU A 49 -9.04 1.93 4.53
C LEU A 49 -8.96 0.69 5.42
N GLN A 50 -9.78 -0.31 5.18
CA GLN A 50 -9.72 -1.58 5.91
C GLN A 50 -8.37 -2.28 5.73
N PHE A 51 -7.84 -2.27 4.52
CA PHE A 51 -6.49 -2.79 4.25
C PHE A 51 -5.42 -2.04 5.05
N VAL A 52 -5.49 -0.71 5.09
CA VAL A 52 -4.55 0.13 5.87
C VAL A 52 -4.63 -0.22 7.37
N GLU A 53 -5.82 -0.39 7.92
CA GLU A 53 -6.00 -0.79 9.32
C GLU A 53 -5.35 -2.14 9.61
N VAL A 54 -5.57 -3.14 8.75
CA VAL A 54 -4.94 -4.46 8.89
C VAL A 54 -3.42 -4.36 8.78
N PHE A 55 -2.92 -3.58 7.82
CA PHE A 55 -1.49 -3.36 7.63
C PHE A 55 -0.82 -2.76 8.89
N LEU A 56 -1.46 -1.75 9.49
CA LEU A 56 -0.97 -1.13 10.73
C LEU A 56 -1.05 -2.09 11.92
N ARG A 57 -2.12 -2.86 12.07
CA ARG A 57 -2.26 -3.89 13.11
C ARG A 57 -1.19 -4.98 13.01
N CYS A 58 -0.74 -5.27 11.81
CA CYS A 58 0.32 -6.22 11.53
C CYS A 58 1.74 -5.62 11.64
N ASP A 59 1.89 -4.41 12.16
CA ASP A 59 3.16 -3.67 12.26
C ASP A 59 3.89 -3.51 10.91
N GLY A 60 3.16 -3.44 9.80
CA GLY A 60 3.71 -3.38 8.46
C GLY A 60 4.40 -4.67 7.98
N LYS A 61 4.27 -5.75 8.74
CA LYS A 61 4.86 -7.05 8.37
C LYS A 61 3.99 -7.74 7.33
N ILE A 62 4.44 -7.72 6.08
CA ILE A 62 3.67 -8.22 4.93
C ILE A 62 3.22 -9.68 5.14
N LYS A 63 4.08 -10.53 5.67
CA LYS A 63 3.74 -11.92 5.95
C LYS A 63 2.56 -12.08 6.90
N ARG A 64 2.46 -11.23 7.92
CA ARG A 64 1.30 -11.22 8.82
C ARG A 64 0.03 -10.71 8.13
N VAL A 65 0.18 -9.75 7.21
CA VAL A 65 -0.94 -9.24 6.40
C VAL A 65 -1.45 -10.33 5.44
N GLU A 66 -0.55 -11.10 4.83
CA GLU A 66 -0.92 -12.28 4.01
C GLU A 66 -1.77 -13.28 4.79
N ASP A 67 -1.33 -13.62 6.01
CA ASP A 67 -2.04 -14.57 6.88
C ASP A 67 -3.40 -14.01 7.33
N GLU A 68 -3.48 -12.74 7.70
CA GLU A 68 -4.71 -12.08 8.16
C GLU A 68 -5.75 -11.93 7.04
N LEU A 69 -5.31 -11.57 5.84
CA LEU A 69 -6.17 -11.34 4.67
C LEU A 69 -6.37 -12.58 3.79
N GLY A 70 -5.57 -13.62 3.97
CA GLY A 70 -5.60 -14.81 3.14
C GLY A 70 -5.21 -14.57 1.69
N VAL A 71 -4.31 -13.64 1.43
CA VAL A 71 -3.83 -13.26 0.09
C VAL A 71 -2.32 -13.45 -0.03
N SER A 72 -1.83 -13.53 -1.27
CA SER A 72 -0.40 -13.71 -1.54
C SER A 72 0.40 -12.42 -1.38
N TYR A 73 1.73 -12.55 -1.19
CA TYR A 73 2.67 -11.43 -1.13
C TYR A 73 2.53 -10.43 -2.30
N PRO A 74 2.50 -10.87 -3.57
CA PRO A 74 2.30 -9.95 -4.69
C PRO A 74 0.99 -9.17 -4.60
N THR A 75 -0.06 -9.79 -4.10
CA THR A 75 -1.38 -9.15 -3.92
C THR A 75 -1.32 -8.08 -2.84
N VAL A 76 -0.65 -8.33 -1.71
CA VAL A 76 -0.45 -7.34 -0.65
C VAL A 76 0.34 -6.15 -1.19
N ARG A 77 1.42 -6.39 -1.92
CA ARG A 77 2.25 -5.34 -2.54
C ARG A 77 1.48 -4.52 -3.55
N SER A 78 0.70 -5.16 -4.41
CA SER A 78 -0.13 -4.49 -5.40
C SER A 78 -1.18 -3.57 -4.74
N ARG A 79 -1.90 -4.07 -3.75
CA ARG A 79 -2.88 -3.27 -2.99
C ARG A 79 -2.23 -2.09 -2.27
N LEU A 80 -1.07 -2.30 -1.65
CA LEU A 80 -0.32 -1.23 -1.00
C LEU A 80 0.07 -0.12 -1.99
N ASN A 81 0.55 -0.50 -3.18
CA ASN A 81 0.91 0.45 -4.23
C ASN A 81 -0.32 1.22 -4.76
N GLU A 82 -1.45 0.55 -4.93
CA GLU A 82 -2.72 1.19 -5.32
C GLU A 82 -3.16 2.22 -4.27
N ILE A 83 -3.03 1.91 -2.99
CA ILE A 83 -3.37 2.82 -1.89
C ILE A 83 -2.44 4.03 -1.87
N ILE A 84 -1.13 3.83 -2.03
CA ILE A 84 -0.14 4.91 -2.11
C ILE A 84 -0.47 5.85 -3.28
N ALA A 85 -0.79 5.30 -4.45
CA ALA A 85 -1.20 6.07 -5.61
C ALA A 85 -2.52 6.82 -5.39
N ALA A 86 -3.51 6.19 -4.76
CA ALA A 86 -4.79 6.80 -4.42
C ALA A 86 -4.65 7.98 -3.44
N MET A 87 -3.64 7.94 -2.57
CA MET A 87 -3.31 9.05 -1.67
C MET A 87 -2.59 10.20 -2.38
N GLY A 88 -2.26 10.08 -3.66
CA GLY A 88 -1.59 11.10 -4.45
C GLY A 88 -0.06 11.08 -4.36
N TYR A 89 0.52 10.00 -3.83
CA TYR A 89 1.97 9.81 -3.83
C TYR A 89 2.41 9.03 -5.07
N GLU A 90 3.63 9.31 -5.52
CA GLU A 90 4.27 8.44 -6.49
C GLU A 90 4.52 7.08 -5.86
N VAL A 91 4.07 6.04 -6.55
CA VAL A 91 4.43 4.68 -6.16
C VAL A 91 5.92 4.55 -6.39
N PRO A 92 6.74 4.25 -5.36
CA PRO A 92 8.11 3.91 -5.59
C PRO A 92 8.08 2.79 -6.64
N ARG A 93 8.69 3.00 -7.80
CA ARG A 93 9.02 1.86 -8.65
C ARG A 93 9.65 0.88 -7.71
N ALA A 94 9.02 -0.28 -7.59
CA ALA A 94 9.61 -1.35 -6.85
C ALA A 94 11.00 -1.57 -7.43
N GLU A 95 11.97 -0.93 -6.82
CA GLU A 95 13.19 -1.62 -6.57
C GLU A 95 12.72 -2.74 -5.66
N SER A 96 12.19 -3.79 -6.28
CA SER A 96 12.13 -5.07 -5.65
C SER A 96 13.53 -5.25 -5.11
N SER A 97 13.65 -5.33 -3.79
CA SER A 97 14.86 -5.82 -3.15
C SER A 97 15.22 -7.22 -3.67
N ASP A 98 14.44 -7.75 -4.57
CA ASP A 98 14.59 -9.00 -5.29
C ASP A 98 14.96 -8.84 -6.78
N ASP A 99 14.99 -7.61 -7.33
CA ASP A 99 15.46 -7.41 -8.69
C ASP A 99 16.89 -6.87 -8.68
N LEU A 100 17.79 -7.82 -8.78
CA LEU A 100 19.11 -7.55 -9.30
C LEU A 100 18.98 -6.68 -10.55
N SER A 101 19.77 -5.59 -10.62
CA SER A 101 19.81 -4.79 -11.84
C SER A 101 20.05 -5.71 -13.04
N PRO A 102 19.60 -5.35 -14.25
CA PRO A 102 19.84 -6.16 -15.44
C PRO A 102 21.30 -6.57 -15.61
N GLU A 103 22.24 -5.71 -15.19
CA GLU A 103 23.67 -5.97 -15.20
C GLU A 103 24.10 -7.01 -14.15
N GLN A 104 23.56 -6.93 -12.95
CA GLN A 104 23.83 -7.90 -11.89
C GLN A 104 23.25 -9.29 -12.22
N ARG A 105 22.05 -9.33 -12.77
CA ARG A 105 21.43 -10.56 -13.26
C ARG A 105 22.27 -11.21 -14.36
N ARG A 106 22.75 -10.42 -15.33
CA ARG A 106 23.62 -10.87 -16.39
C ARG A 106 24.91 -11.45 -15.85
N LYS A 107 25.53 -10.78 -14.86
CA LYS A 107 26.76 -11.23 -14.21
C LYS A 107 26.58 -12.58 -13.50
N VAL A 108 25.48 -12.75 -12.77
CA VAL A 108 25.14 -14.04 -12.12
C VAL A 108 24.97 -15.17 -13.16
N LEU A 109 24.31 -14.88 -14.28
CA LEU A 109 24.13 -15.86 -15.36
C LEU A 109 25.46 -16.17 -16.08
N ASP A 110 26.30 -15.19 -16.27
CA ASP A 110 27.65 -15.39 -16.85
C ASP A 110 28.53 -16.23 -15.91
N ASP A 111 28.51 -15.96 -14.61
CA ASP A 111 29.27 -16.73 -13.60
C ASP A 111 28.75 -18.18 -13.49
N LEU A 112 27.45 -18.40 -13.68
CA LEU A 112 26.86 -19.74 -13.76
C LEU A 112 27.32 -20.45 -15.05
N ALA A 113 27.32 -19.78 -16.21
CA ALA A 113 27.71 -20.34 -17.49
C ALA A 113 29.20 -20.75 -17.52
N VAL A 114 30.04 -20.01 -16.82
CA VAL A 114 31.48 -20.28 -16.69
C VAL A 114 31.81 -21.30 -15.58
N GLY A 115 30.80 -21.67 -14.77
CA GLY A 115 30.94 -22.65 -13.67
C GLY A 115 31.60 -22.09 -12.40
N ARG A 116 31.58 -20.75 -12.22
CA ARG A 116 32.10 -20.11 -10.99
C ARG A 116 31.18 -20.27 -9.80
N ILE A 117 29.88 -20.37 -10.06
CA ILE A 117 28.83 -20.58 -9.07
C ILE A 117 27.99 -21.80 -9.42
N SER A 118 27.45 -22.48 -8.41
CA SER A 118 26.53 -23.58 -8.64
C SER A 118 25.15 -23.10 -9.06
N PRO A 119 24.30 -23.96 -9.71
CA PRO A 119 22.92 -23.63 -10.01
C PRO A 119 22.11 -23.23 -8.78
N GLU A 120 22.35 -23.87 -7.64
CA GLU A 120 21.71 -23.56 -6.37
C GLU A 120 22.06 -22.15 -5.88
N GLN A 121 23.35 -21.80 -5.92
CA GLN A 121 23.86 -20.47 -5.57
C GLN A 121 23.31 -19.38 -6.50
N ALA A 122 23.22 -19.67 -7.80
CA ALA A 122 22.64 -18.75 -8.77
C ALA A 122 21.14 -18.47 -8.46
N VAL A 123 20.37 -19.48 -8.08
CA VAL A 123 18.97 -19.33 -7.69
C VAL A 123 18.84 -18.49 -6.42
N GLU A 124 19.68 -18.71 -5.41
CA GLU A 124 19.69 -17.90 -4.18
C GLU A 124 20.02 -16.44 -4.45
N LEU A 125 21.07 -16.19 -5.28
CA LEU A 125 21.43 -14.82 -5.66
C LEU A 125 20.37 -14.11 -6.50
N LEU A 126 19.64 -14.86 -7.36
CA LEU A 126 18.56 -14.31 -8.18
C LEU A 126 17.26 -14.08 -7.37
N ARG A 127 17.09 -14.76 -6.24
CA ARG A 127 15.94 -14.58 -5.33
C ARG A 127 16.14 -13.48 -4.29
N GLY A 128 17.36 -12.94 -4.16
CA GLY A 128 17.66 -11.92 -3.16
C GLY A 128 17.71 -12.44 -1.71
N ASP A 129 17.67 -13.75 -1.50
CA ASP A 129 17.86 -14.39 -0.20
C ASP A 129 19.35 -14.37 0.18
N MET A 130 19.85 -13.21 0.56
CA MET A 130 21.11 -13.16 1.32
C MET A 130 20.79 -13.25 2.81
N PRO A 131 21.51 -14.10 3.57
CA PRO A 131 21.36 -14.18 5.01
C PRO A 131 21.78 -12.90 5.74
#